data_d9bbe19a30ea0b998e1ef213f36f81c9
#
_entry.id   d9bbe19a30ea0b998e1ef213f36f81c9
#
_cell.length_a   1.000
_cell.length_b   1.000
_cell.length_c   1.000
_cell.angle_alpha   90.00
_cell.angle_beta   90.00
_cell.angle_gamma   90.00
#
_symmetry.space_group_name_H-M   'P 1'
#
loop_
_entity.id
_entity.type
_entity.pdbx_description
1 polymer ?
#
loop_
_entity_poly.entity_id
_entity_poly.type
_entity_poly.pdbx_seq_one_letter_code
_entity_poly.pdbx_strand_id
1 'polypeptide(L)'
;MFVLFSILSRQLAVTDSSIIHWLPVVFLGIVSADKKWLVKIANYEVIKKSNILNKTVKLLVGIILILASIKFRQSGVSAILFEIKDGVIPFIVICFCYEFINPIKYLNTALGFIGKHSMNIFLIHTFIRATYFRKFIYSFKYPPVIIIVLLAISLMVSMIVELMKKY
;
A
#
# COMPACT_ATOMS: atom_id res chain seq x y z
N MET A 1 10.75 18.47 7.24
CA MET A 1 10.21 17.82 8.44
C MET A 1 10.15 16.29 8.31
N PHE A 2 9.59 15.71 7.25
CA PHE A 2 9.53 14.27 7.04
C PHE A 2 10.92 13.58 7.06
N VAL A 3 11.92 14.14 6.35
CA VAL A 3 13.29 13.59 6.28
C VAL A 3 13.98 13.63 7.64
N LEU A 4 13.85 14.72 8.40
CA LEU A 4 14.42 14.84 9.75
C LEU A 4 13.80 13.81 10.70
N PHE A 5 12.49 13.64 10.63
CA PHE A 5 11.77 12.65 11.44
C PHE A 5 12.18 11.22 11.07
N SER A 6 12.38 10.95 9.79
CA SER A 6 12.89 9.68 9.27
C SER A 6 14.29 9.35 9.80
N ILE A 7 15.22 10.32 9.75
CA ILE A 7 16.58 10.15 10.28
C ILE A 7 16.54 9.88 11.79
N LEU A 8 15.72 10.63 12.54
CA LEU A 8 15.61 10.48 13.98
C LEU A 8 15.02 9.11 14.35
N SER A 9 13.97 8.68 13.66
CA SER A 9 13.35 7.37 13.91
C SER A 9 14.31 6.21 13.63
N ARG A 10 15.17 6.37 12.63
CA ARG A 10 16.20 5.38 12.27
C ARG A 10 17.29 5.25 13.33
N GLN A 11 17.71 6.35 13.95
CA GLN A 11 18.69 6.33 15.03
C GLN A 11 18.12 5.71 16.32
N LEU A 12 16.82 5.89 16.55
CA LEU A 12 16.13 5.33 17.72
C LEU A 12 15.72 3.85 17.55
N ALA A 13 15.68 3.35 16.31
CA ALA A 13 15.30 1.98 16.02
C ALA A 13 16.44 1.00 16.36
N VAL A 14 16.20 0.11 17.29
CA VAL A 14 17.16 -0.91 17.73
C VAL A 14 17.19 -2.10 16.75
N THR A 15 16.07 -2.36 16.06
CA THR A 15 15.92 -3.44 15.07
C THR A 15 15.04 -2.99 13.91
N ASP A 16 15.20 -3.62 12.73
CA ASP A 16 14.39 -3.36 11.53
C ASP A 16 12.89 -3.60 11.73
N SER A 17 12.49 -4.35 12.74
CA SER A 17 11.11 -4.62 13.12
C SER A 17 10.54 -3.63 14.14
N SER A 18 11.30 -2.65 14.56
CA SER A 18 10.85 -1.64 15.53
C SER A 18 9.73 -0.78 14.96
N ILE A 19 8.68 -0.54 15.75
CA ILE A 19 7.56 0.35 15.39
C ILE A 19 8.08 1.75 15.05
N ILE A 20 9.13 2.20 15.71
CA ILE A 20 9.75 3.52 15.50
C ILE A 20 10.20 3.67 14.04
N HIS A 21 10.66 2.60 13.43
CA HIS A 21 11.10 2.58 12.03
C HIS A 21 9.98 2.88 11.03
N TRP A 22 8.74 2.53 11.37
CA TRP A 22 7.55 2.74 10.53
C TRP A 22 6.82 4.05 10.79
N LEU A 23 7.17 4.80 11.86
CA LEU A 23 6.53 6.07 12.20
C LEU A 23 6.49 7.08 11.05
N PRO A 24 7.55 7.27 10.24
CA PRO A 24 7.49 8.21 9.11
C PRO A 24 6.42 7.84 8.08
N VAL A 25 6.21 6.54 7.83
CA VAL A 25 5.20 6.04 6.88
C VAL A 25 3.79 6.28 7.43
N VAL A 26 3.58 5.99 8.71
CA VAL A 26 2.31 6.25 9.40
C VAL A 26 1.99 7.75 9.40
N PHE A 27 2.97 8.59 9.71
CA PHE A 27 2.83 10.04 9.69
C PHE A 27 2.46 10.57 8.29
N LEU A 28 3.11 10.05 7.24
CA LEU A 28 2.76 10.37 5.85
C LEU A 28 1.29 10.03 5.56
N GLY A 29 0.83 8.87 6.01
CA GLY A 29 -0.58 8.44 5.87
C GLY A 29 -1.55 9.40 6.56
N ILE A 30 -1.28 9.76 7.81
CA ILE A 30 -2.12 10.69 8.60
C ILE A 30 -2.19 12.06 7.91
N VAL A 31 -1.05 12.65 7.54
CA VAL A 31 -1.00 13.95 6.87
C VAL A 31 -1.71 13.93 5.52
N SER A 32 -1.58 12.83 4.78
CA SER A 32 -2.25 12.66 3.48
C SER A 32 -3.77 12.60 3.63
N ALA A 33 -4.26 11.94 4.68
CA ALA A 33 -5.68 11.86 4.99
C ALA A 33 -6.22 13.21 5.46
N ASP A 34 -5.57 13.85 6.42
CA ASP A 34 -5.96 15.16 6.96
C ASP A 34 -6.04 16.23 5.87
N LYS A 35 -5.02 16.32 5.03
CA LYS A 35 -4.96 17.30 3.94
C LYS A 35 -5.70 16.89 2.67
N LYS A 36 -6.35 15.73 2.66
CA LYS A 36 -7.09 15.18 1.52
C LYS A 36 -6.26 15.16 0.22
N TRP A 37 -4.99 14.76 0.33
CA TRP A 37 -4.06 14.80 -0.81
C TRP A 37 -4.54 13.93 -1.97
N LEU A 38 -5.10 12.76 -1.72
CA LEU A 38 -5.63 11.89 -2.77
C LEU A 38 -6.69 12.60 -3.62
N VAL A 39 -7.63 13.29 -2.96
CA VAL A 39 -8.69 14.05 -3.64
C VAL A 39 -8.12 15.24 -4.40
N LYS A 40 -7.14 15.95 -3.82
CA LYS A 40 -6.50 17.08 -4.48
C LYS A 40 -5.72 16.65 -5.73
N ILE A 41 -4.99 15.53 -5.65
CA ILE A 41 -4.22 14.97 -6.78
C ILE A 41 -5.18 14.50 -7.89
N ALA A 42 -6.25 13.81 -7.51
CA ALA A 42 -7.26 13.35 -8.47
C ALA A 42 -7.93 14.52 -9.21
N ASN A 43 -8.27 15.59 -8.48
CA ASN A 43 -8.92 16.76 -9.04
C ASN A 43 -7.96 17.76 -9.71
N TYR A 44 -6.64 17.52 -9.61
CA TYR A 44 -5.65 18.40 -10.22
C TYR A 44 -5.66 18.26 -11.75
N GLU A 45 -5.89 19.36 -12.46
CA GLU A 45 -5.88 19.41 -13.90
C GLU A 45 -4.50 19.83 -14.41
N VAL A 46 -3.79 18.89 -15.02
CA VAL A 46 -2.50 19.16 -15.68
C VAL A 46 -2.72 19.95 -16.96
N ILE A 47 -3.79 19.64 -17.70
CA ILE A 47 -4.17 20.29 -18.95
C ILE A 47 -5.62 20.70 -18.88
N LYS A 48 -5.86 22.01 -18.80
CA LYS A 48 -7.22 22.59 -18.72
C LYS A 48 -8.05 22.46 -20.00
N LYS A 49 -7.41 22.15 -21.14
CA LYS A 49 -8.03 22.21 -22.47
C LYS A 49 -8.85 20.98 -22.85
N SER A 50 -8.55 19.79 -22.30
CA SER A 50 -9.25 18.55 -22.64
C SER A 50 -9.17 17.53 -21.49
N ASN A 51 -10.32 17.03 -21.07
CA ASN A 51 -10.41 16.00 -20.03
C ASN A 51 -9.72 14.67 -20.43
N ILE A 52 -9.85 14.29 -21.72
CA ILE A 52 -9.22 13.08 -22.25
C ILE A 52 -7.70 13.22 -22.21
N LEU A 53 -7.19 14.35 -22.69
CA LEU A 53 -5.76 14.62 -22.72
C LEU A 53 -5.16 14.65 -21.28
N ASN A 54 -5.90 15.25 -20.36
CA ASN A 54 -5.52 15.30 -18.95
C ASN A 54 -5.40 13.88 -18.33
N LYS A 55 -6.38 13.01 -18.56
CA LYS A 55 -6.34 11.62 -18.10
C LYS A 55 -5.21 10.84 -18.74
N THR A 56 -4.94 11.01 -20.02
CA THR A 56 -3.84 10.34 -20.72
C THR A 56 -2.48 10.76 -20.16
N VAL A 57 -2.28 12.05 -19.93
CA VAL A 57 -1.03 12.56 -19.34
C VAL A 57 -0.83 12.04 -17.92
N LYS A 58 -1.87 12.06 -17.09
CA LYS A 58 -1.81 11.49 -15.74
C LYS A 58 -1.47 9.99 -15.76
N LEU A 59 -2.03 9.23 -16.71
CA LEU A 59 -1.74 7.81 -16.88
C LEU A 59 -0.28 7.59 -17.26
N LEU A 60 0.24 8.32 -18.23
CA LEU A 60 1.64 8.23 -18.64
C LEU A 60 2.60 8.59 -17.48
N VAL A 61 2.34 9.70 -16.80
CA VAL A 61 3.13 10.11 -15.62
C VAL A 61 3.07 9.05 -14.53
N GLY A 62 1.90 8.50 -14.24
CA GLY A 62 1.73 7.43 -13.26
C GLY A 62 2.52 6.16 -13.61
N ILE A 63 2.47 5.73 -14.87
CA ILE A 63 3.27 4.58 -15.35
C ILE A 63 4.76 4.85 -15.21
N ILE A 64 5.23 6.04 -15.62
CA ILE A 64 6.65 6.42 -15.50
C ILE A 64 7.09 6.39 -14.03
N LEU A 65 6.29 6.95 -13.13
CA LEU A 65 6.57 6.95 -11.69
C LEU A 65 6.63 5.53 -11.11
N ILE A 66 5.72 4.65 -11.53
CA ILE A 66 5.72 3.24 -11.09
C ILE A 66 6.96 2.52 -11.61
N LEU A 67 7.32 2.68 -12.89
CA LEU A 67 8.52 2.07 -13.47
C LEU A 67 9.80 2.61 -12.80
N ALA A 68 9.89 3.90 -12.57
CA ALA A 68 10.99 4.52 -11.81
C ALA A 68 11.08 3.95 -10.39
N SER A 69 9.93 3.74 -9.74
CA SER A 69 9.84 3.14 -8.40
C SER A 69 10.36 1.70 -8.37
N ILE A 70 10.05 0.90 -9.39
CA ILE A 70 10.55 -0.47 -9.52
C ILE A 70 12.07 -0.46 -9.67
N LYS A 71 12.61 0.40 -10.55
CA LYS A 71 14.06 0.56 -10.71
C LYS A 71 14.75 1.05 -9.43
N PHE A 72 14.16 2.04 -8.76
CA PHE A 72 14.68 2.52 -7.47
C PHE A 72 14.73 1.40 -6.44
N ARG A 73 13.69 0.57 -6.35
CA ARG A 73 13.63 -0.55 -5.41
C ARG A 73 14.71 -1.61 -5.66
N GLN A 74 15.17 -1.76 -6.90
CA GLN A 74 16.25 -2.68 -7.28
C GLN A 74 17.65 -2.09 -7.03
N SER A 75 17.76 -0.79 -6.80
CA SER A 75 19.04 -0.13 -6.55
C SER A 75 19.52 -0.33 -5.11
N GLY A 76 20.83 -0.38 -4.88
CA GLY A 76 21.41 -0.45 -3.53
C GLY A 76 21.08 0.77 -2.66
N VAL A 77 20.75 1.91 -3.27
CA VAL A 77 20.31 3.14 -2.59
C VAL A 77 18.99 2.93 -1.86
N SER A 78 18.15 2.01 -2.33
CA SER A 78 16.86 1.69 -1.69
C SER A 78 17.01 1.13 -0.27
N ALA A 79 18.13 0.50 0.04
CA ALA A 79 18.43 0.02 1.38
C ALA A 79 18.74 1.16 2.37
N ILE A 80 19.29 2.27 1.85
CA ILE A 80 19.62 3.46 2.63
C ILE A 80 18.37 4.34 2.81
N LEU A 81 17.57 4.48 1.76
CA LEU A 81 16.36 5.31 1.74
C LEU A 81 15.10 4.45 1.91
N PHE A 82 15.08 3.70 3.01
CA PHE A 82 13.99 2.80 3.38
C PHE A 82 12.62 3.50 3.40
N GLU A 83 12.54 4.71 3.94
CA GLU A 83 11.30 5.47 4.06
C GLU A 83 10.68 5.82 2.70
N ILE A 84 11.53 6.05 1.69
CA ILE A 84 11.06 6.26 0.31
C ILE A 84 10.52 4.95 -0.25
N LYS A 85 11.24 3.86 -0.06
CA LYS A 85 10.85 2.55 -0.56
C LYS A 85 9.51 2.06 0.02
N ASP A 86 9.34 2.17 1.33
CA ASP A 86 8.20 1.58 2.03
C ASP A 86 7.11 2.62 2.39
N GLY A 87 7.35 3.91 2.17
CA GLY A 87 6.39 4.99 2.37
C GLY A 87 5.94 5.64 1.07
N VAL A 88 6.85 6.29 0.37
CA VAL A 88 6.51 7.10 -0.81
C VAL A 88 6.08 6.25 -2.00
N ILE A 89 6.72 5.11 -2.25
CA ILE A 89 6.36 4.23 -3.37
C ILE A 89 4.94 3.68 -3.22
N PRO A 90 4.52 3.08 -2.10
CA PRO A 90 3.13 2.68 -1.91
C PRO A 90 2.15 3.84 -2.03
N PHE A 91 2.52 5.04 -1.57
CA PHE A 91 1.69 6.22 -1.72
C PHE A 91 1.46 6.60 -3.19
N ILE A 92 2.49 6.56 -4.04
CA ILE A 92 2.36 6.77 -5.50
C ILE A 92 1.41 5.75 -6.11
N VAL A 93 1.54 4.47 -5.75
CA VAL A 93 0.65 3.40 -6.24
C VAL A 93 -0.79 3.64 -5.79
N ILE A 94 -1.01 4.06 -4.55
CA ILE A 94 -2.34 4.38 -4.03
C ILE A 94 -2.95 5.57 -4.80
N CYS A 95 -2.19 6.63 -5.06
CA CYS A 95 -2.65 7.78 -5.85
C CYS A 95 -3.07 7.34 -7.26
N PHE A 96 -2.26 6.51 -7.91
CA PHE A 96 -2.57 5.96 -9.23
C PHE A 96 -3.84 5.10 -9.21
N CYS A 97 -3.96 4.19 -8.26
CA CYS A 97 -5.15 3.36 -8.08
C CYS A 97 -6.40 4.20 -7.80
N TYR A 98 -6.29 5.22 -6.96
CA TYR A 98 -7.40 6.11 -6.64
C TYR A 98 -7.93 6.84 -7.88
N GLU A 99 -7.04 7.36 -8.73
CA GLU A 99 -7.42 8.06 -9.96
C GLU A 99 -8.10 7.13 -10.98
N PHE A 100 -7.56 5.93 -11.19
CA PHE A 100 -7.96 5.06 -12.31
C PHE A 100 -8.89 3.92 -11.91
N ILE A 101 -8.81 3.42 -10.68
CA ILE A 101 -9.63 2.28 -10.21
C ILE A 101 -10.91 2.77 -9.53
N ASN A 102 -10.85 3.87 -8.78
CA ASN A 102 -12.03 4.39 -8.07
C ASN A 102 -13.26 4.63 -8.95
N PRO A 103 -13.13 5.09 -10.22
CA PRO A 103 -14.29 5.23 -11.10
C PRO A 103 -14.95 3.91 -11.52
N ILE A 104 -14.24 2.77 -11.35
CA ILE A 104 -14.75 1.44 -11.72
C ILE A 104 -15.53 0.88 -10.55
N LYS A 105 -16.85 0.99 -10.59
CA LYS A 105 -17.76 0.66 -9.49
C LYS A 105 -17.52 -0.72 -8.86
N TYR A 106 -17.33 -1.77 -9.67
CA TYR A 106 -17.12 -3.13 -9.18
C TYR A 106 -15.79 -3.28 -8.44
N LEU A 107 -14.70 -2.72 -9.00
CA LEU A 107 -13.39 -2.75 -8.36
C LEU A 107 -13.37 -1.92 -7.09
N ASN A 108 -14.00 -0.75 -7.09
CA ASN A 108 -14.09 0.10 -5.92
C ASN A 108 -14.85 -0.61 -4.77
N THR A 109 -15.96 -1.27 -5.08
CA THR A 109 -16.71 -2.06 -4.09
C THR A 109 -15.88 -3.21 -3.53
N ALA A 110 -15.19 -3.96 -4.39
CA ALA A 110 -14.32 -5.07 -3.97
C ALA A 110 -13.14 -4.58 -3.10
N LEU A 111 -12.48 -3.51 -3.52
CA LEU A 111 -11.39 -2.90 -2.75
C LEU A 111 -11.87 -2.30 -1.43
N GLY A 112 -13.05 -1.69 -1.41
CA GLY A 112 -13.69 -1.19 -0.19
C GLY A 112 -13.99 -2.32 0.80
N PHE A 113 -14.47 -3.47 0.31
CA PHE A 113 -14.67 -4.65 1.13
C PHE A 113 -13.35 -5.17 1.72
N ILE A 114 -12.30 -5.33 0.91
CA ILE A 114 -10.97 -5.73 1.38
C ILE A 114 -10.41 -4.69 2.36
N GLY A 115 -10.60 -3.41 2.06
CA GLY A 115 -10.16 -2.29 2.91
C GLY A 115 -10.78 -2.34 4.31
N LYS A 116 -12.07 -2.68 4.41
CA LYS A 116 -12.74 -2.86 5.70
C LYS A 116 -12.09 -3.93 6.58
N HIS A 117 -11.59 -4.99 5.97
CA HIS A 117 -10.91 -6.11 6.64
C HIS A 117 -9.39 -5.96 6.72
N SER A 118 -8.82 -4.88 6.17
CA SER A 118 -7.37 -4.74 5.97
C SER A 118 -6.55 -4.85 7.26
N MET A 119 -7.04 -4.31 8.37
CA MET A 119 -6.36 -4.39 9.66
C MET A 119 -6.26 -5.83 10.17
N ASN A 120 -7.35 -6.58 10.10
CA ASN A 120 -7.36 -7.99 10.49
C ASN A 120 -6.47 -8.82 9.56
N ILE A 121 -6.55 -8.57 8.24
CA ILE A 121 -5.69 -9.22 7.25
C ILE A 121 -4.23 -8.97 7.57
N PHE A 122 -3.87 -7.71 7.86
CA PHE A 122 -2.50 -7.32 8.20
C PHE A 122 -1.98 -8.06 9.44
N LEU A 123 -2.79 -8.18 10.48
CA LEU A 123 -2.40 -8.89 11.71
C LEU A 123 -2.28 -10.41 11.49
N ILE A 124 -3.21 -10.98 10.75
CA ILE A 124 -3.35 -12.44 10.66
C ILE A 124 -2.44 -13.04 9.56
N HIS A 125 -2.20 -12.34 8.44
CA HIS A 125 -1.45 -12.90 7.31
C HIS A 125 -0.04 -13.36 7.69
N THR A 126 0.61 -12.69 8.63
CA THR A 126 1.95 -13.07 9.11
C THR A 126 1.93 -14.40 9.84
N PHE A 127 0.93 -14.62 10.71
CA PHE A 127 0.75 -15.90 11.41
C PHE A 127 0.45 -17.04 10.43
N ILE A 128 -0.45 -16.79 9.47
CA ILE A 128 -0.80 -17.78 8.45
C ILE A 128 0.43 -18.16 7.63
N ARG A 129 1.16 -17.17 7.13
CA ARG A 129 2.33 -17.37 6.27
C ARG A 129 3.52 -17.99 7.00
N ALA A 130 3.83 -17.51 8.21
CA ALA A 130 5.06 -17.86 8.89
C ALA A 130 4.92 -19.09 9.81
N THR A 131 3.77 -19.26 10.44
CA THR A 131 3.62 -20.23 11.54
C THR A 131 2.76 -21.43 11.15
N TYR A 132 1.50 -21.22 10.77
CA TYR A 132 0.55 -22.33 10.68
C TYR A 132 0.48 -23.00 9.31
N PHE A 133 0.53 -22.24 8.22
CA PHE A 133 0.29 -22.75 6.87
C PHE A 133 1.48 -22.58 5.92
N ARG A 134 2.69 -22.43 6.47
CA ARG A 134 3.90 -22.19 5.67
C ARG A 134 4.08 -23.20 4.54
N LYS A 135 4.04 -24.51 4.85
CA LYS A 135 4.22 -25.58 3.84
C LYS A 135 3.14 -25.55 2.78
N PHE A 136 1.88 -25.33 3.17
CA PHE A 136 0.74 -25.28 2.28
C PHE A 136 0.82 -24.07 1.33
N ILE A 137 1.07 -22.88 1.86
CA ILE A 137 1.11 -21.65 1.06
C ILE A 137 2.26 -21.67 0.06
N TYR A 138 3.44 -22.12 0.49
CA TYR A 138 4.60 -22.20 -0.42
C TYR A 138 4.66 -23.47 -1.28
N SER A 139 3.70 -24.38 -1.17
CA SER A 139 3.54 -25.47 -2.13
C SER A 139 3.10 -24.96 -3.52
N PHE A 140 2.44 -23.82 -3.57
CA PHE A 140 2.11 -23.13 -4.81
C PHE A 140 3.35 -22.45 -5.37
N LYS A 141 3.91 -22.98 -6.45
CA LYS A 141 5.16 -22.49 -7.07
C LYS A 141 5.06 -21.07 -7.66
N TYR A 142 3.84 -20.56 -7.88
CA TYR A 142 3.59 -19.29 -8.55
C TYR A 142 3.27 -18.16 -7.55
N PRO A 143 4.07 -17.08 -7.50
CA PRO A 143 3.86 -15.97 -6.57
C PRO A 143 2.45 -15.35 -6.60
N PRO A 144 1.80 -15.13 -7.74
CA PRO A 144 0.44 -14.60 -7.78
C PRO A 144 -0.58 -15.51 -7.09
N VAL A 145 -0.44 -16.82 -7.24
CA VAL A 145 -1.32 -17.80 -6.60
C VAL A 145 -1.13 -17.76 -5.08
N ILE A 146 0.11 -17.67 -4.61
CA ILE A 146 0.43 -17.53 -3.19
C ILE A 146 -0.26 -16.30 -2.60
N ILE A 147 -0.21 -15.16 -3.29
CA ILE A 147 -0.84 -13.92 -2.83
C ILE A 147 -2.37 -14.08 -2.75
N ILE A 148 -3.00 -14.65 -3.77
CA ILE A 148 -4.45 -14.85 -3.83
C ILE A 148 -4.90 -15.79 -2.71
N VAL A 149 -4.23 -16.92 -2.52
CA VAL A 149 -4.55 -17.90 -1.49
C VAL A 149 -4.37 -17.31 -0.10
N LEU A 150 -3.27 -16.59 0.13
CA LEU A 150 -3.00 -15.93 1.41
C LEU A 150 -4.08 -14.88 1.73
N LEU A 151 -4.46 -14.07 0.73
CA LEU A 151 -5.50 -13.07 0.87
C LEU A 151 -6.86 -13.72 1.18
N ALA A 152 -7.22 -14.79 0.46
CA ALA A 152 -8.48 -15.50 0.66
C ALA A 152 -8.59 -16.10 2.07
N ILE A 153 -7.54 -16.78 2.53
CA ILE A 153 -7.52 -17.36 3.88
C ILE A 153 -7.58 -16.26 4.94
N SER A 154 -6.80 -15.18 4.79
CA SER A 154 -6.79 -14.06 5.72
C SER A 154 -8.14 -13.35 5.79
N LEU A 155 -8.83 -13.21 4.66
CA LEU A 155 -10.19 -12.66 4.58
C LEU A 155 -11.20 -13.56 5.30
N MET A 156 -11.17 -14.87 5.07
CA MET A 156 -12.07 -15.82 5.76
C MET A 156 -11.90 -15.73 7.28
N VAL A 157 -10.67 -15.72 7.77
CA VAL A 157 -10.40 -15.59 9.20
C VAL A 157 -10.86 -14.22 9.72
N SER A 158 -10.64 -13.14 8.95
CA SER A 158 -11.11 -11.80 9.32
C SER A 158 -12.65 -11.73 9.45
N MET A 159 -13.37 -12.39 8.54
CA MET A 159 -14.84 -12.46 8.61
C MET A 159 -15.32 -13.21 9.85
N ILE A 160 -14.66 -14.32 10.20
CA ILE A 160 -14.97 -15.08 11.43
C ILE A 160 -14.74 -14.19 12.66
N VAL A 161 -13.63 -13.48 12.73
CA VAL A 161 -13.33 -12.57 13.85
C VAL A 161 -14.38 -11.46 13.96
N GLU A 162 -14.85 -10.90 12.83
CA GLU A 162 -15.94 -9.90 12.89
C GLU A 162 -17.28 -10.50 13.35
N LEU A 163 -17.60 -11.71 12.95
CA LEU A 163 -18.79 -12.41 13.44
C LEU A 163 -18.72 -12.62 14.96
N MET A 164 -17.57 -13.04 15.48
CA MET A 164 -17.36 -13.23 16.93
C MET A 164 -17.48 -11.92 17.74
N LYS A 165 -17.13 -10.78 17.15
CA LYS A 165 -17.30 -9.47 17.83
C LYS A 165 -18.74 -9.00 17.93
N LYS A 166 -19.62 -9.56 17.12
CA LYS A 166 -21.03 -9.15 17.05
C LYS A 166 -21.90 -9.88 18.08
N TYR A 167 -21.39 -10.96 18.65
CA TYR A 167 -22.00 -11.74 19.74
C TYR A 167 -21.28 -11.48 21.07
#